data_3c224eb746b982b64b6e0ba875da2680
#
_entry.id   3c224eb746b982b64b6e0ba875da2680
#
_cell.length_a   1.000
_cell.length_b   1.000
_cell.length_c   1.000
_cell.angle_alpha   90.00
_cell.angle_beta   90.00
_cell.angle_gamma   90.00
#
_symmetry.space_group_name_H-M   'P 1'
#
loop_
_entity.id
_entity.type
_entity.pdbx_description
1 polymer ?
#
loop_
_entity_poly.entity_id
_entity_poly.type
_entity_poly.pdbx_seq_one_letter_code
_entity_poly.pdbx_strand_id
1 'polypeptide(L)'
;IVLLLLMQIVSKAFIAIDSSDIENIYGFYSEPKNSLDMVMIGPSEVYTGYAPALAWEEYGLKSCNLSIGAVPCNMYKSIVTEIVKRQKPKLLLINASAFSYCNSNLTDEVYLRKWIDNMPMSQNKLDTVKTIPKNINNDDEKVKDNISDTLYFPLEKYHGNWKAPEAVYTSFVTRAYMRLSGGGYLKGFYSKTGITGGRDNLANIGQPTKEAYVLTDECRAYLKELLSYCNKLGIKHVLLLQPPHETQAADKSGLEQIESITREYGYDFLDLSTDYESIAGIDDSHDFADFEHLNAYGAQKLSSYIGNLVVNQYGIKSDTTGSELSRWEKSVKRTKKL
;
A
#
# COMPACT_ATOMS: atom_id res chain seq x y z
N ILE A 1 -17.05 -26.77 -10.71
CA ILE A 1 -16.24 -25.58 -11.10
C ILE A 1 -17.16 -24.35 -11.20
N VAL A 2 -18.22 -24.36 -12.01
CA VAL A 2 -19.13 -23.22 -12.19
C VAL A 2 -19.72 -22.73 -10.88
N LEU A 3 -20.21 -23.65 -10.02
CA LEU A 3 -20.74 -23.31 -8.70
C LEU A 3 -19.70 -22.60 -7.82
N LEU A 4 -18.46 -23.09 -7.78
CA LEU A 4 -17.36 -22.46 -7.02
C LEU A 4 -17.05 -21.06 -7.53
N LEU A 5 -17.06 -20.84 -8.85
CA LEU A 5 -16.88 -19.52 -9.44
C LEU A 5 -18.01 -18.56 -9.07
N LEU A 6 -19.26 -19.02 -9.13
CA LEU A 6 -20.43 -18.24 -8.70
C LEU A 6 -20.34 -17.90 -7.21
N MET A 7 -20.00 -18.86 -6.36
CA MET A 7 -19.80 -18.61 -4.92
C MET A 7 -18.71 -17.55 -4.68
N GLN A 8 -17.61 -17.57 -5.42
CA GLN A 8 -16.55 -16.56 -5.30
C GLN A 8 -17.03 -15.16 -5.72
N ILE A 9 -17.81 -15.06 -6.79
CA ILE A 9 -18.39 -13.77 -7.25
C ILE A 9 -19.36 -13.24 -6.20
N VAL A 10 -20.26 -14.08 -5.70
CA VAL A 10 -21.22 -13.73 -4.67
C VAL A 10 -20.53 -13.34 -3.37
N SER A 11 -19.52 -14.12 -2.93
CA SER A 11 -18.74 -13.80 -1.73
C SER A 11 -18.14 -12.40 -1.80
N LYS A 12 -17.55 -12.03 -2.95
CA LYS A 12 -16.97 -10.69 -3.14
C LYS A 12 -18.03 -9.58 -3.15
N ALA A 13 -19.24 -9.85 -3.60
CA ALA A 13 -20.31 -8.86 -3.57
C ALA A 13 -20.68 -8.47 -2.13
N PHE A 14 -20.62 -9.41 -1.19
CA PHE A 14 -20.96 -9.17 0.21
C PHE A 14 -19.84 -8.53 1.06
N ILE A 15 -18.60 -8.46 0.56
CA ILE A 15 -17.51 -7.82 1.27
C ILE A 15 -17.70 -6.30 1.17
N ALA A 16 -18.06 -5.64 2.25
CA ALA A 16 -18.08 -4.20 2.37
C ALA A 16 -16.73 -3.78 2.97
N ILE A 17 -15.92 -3.06 2.21
CA ILE A 17 -14.64 -2.50 2.66
C ILE A 17 -14.54 -1.02 2.34
N ASP A 18 -13.54 -0.37 2.93
CA ASP A 18 -13.23 1.02 2.66
C ASP A 18 -13.02 1.27 1.15
N SER A 19 -13.55 2.39 0.66
CA SER A 19 -13.49 2.73 -0.77
C SER A 19 -12.05 2.91 -1.25
N SER A 20 -11.15 3.46 -0.43
CA SER A 20 -9.73 3.65 -0.78
C SER A 20 -9.02 2.32 -1.00
N ASP A 21 -9.24 1.32 -0.13
CA ASP A 21 -8.66 -0.02 -0.30
C ASP A 21 -9.22 -0.73 -1.55
N ILE A 22 -10.52 -0.58 -1.84
CA ILE A 22 -11.13 -1.10 -3.07
C ILE A 22 -10.50 -0.44 -4.30
N GLU A 23 -10.39 0.88 -4.31
CA GLU A 23 -9.83 1.63 -5.44
C GLU A 23 -8.38 1.23 -5.71
N ASN A 24 -7.56 1.11 -4.69
CA ASN A 24 -6.16 0.72 -4.82
C ASN A 24 -6.00 -0.70 -5.35
N ILE A 25 -6.69 -1.67 -4.76
CA ILE A 25 -6.57 -3.08 -5.15
C ILE A 25 -7.15 -3.32 -6.54
N TYR A 26 -8.40 -2.90 -6.77
CA TYR A 26 -9.06 -3.15 -8.05
C TYR A 26 -8.54 -2.25 -9.17
N GLY A 27 -8.10 -1.03 -8.83
CA GLY A 27 -7.39 -0.13 -9.74
C GLY A 27 -6.10 -0.76 -10.26
N PHE A 28 -5.28 -1.34 -9.37
CA PHE A 28 -4.08 -2.08 -9.78
C PHE A 28 -4.41 -3.24 -10.73
N TYR A 29 -5.44 -4.04 -10.42
CA TYR A 29 -5.84 -5.14 -11.30
C TYR A 29 -6.43 -4.68 -12.65
N SER A 30 -6.86 -3.43 -12.77
CA SER A 30 -7.34 -2.85 -14.03
C SER A 30 -6.23 -2.25 -14.88
N GLU A 31 -5.03 -2.01 -14.32
CA GLU A 31 -3.89 -1.56 -15.12
C GLU A 31 -3.54 -2.60 -16.20
N PRO A 32 -3.15 -2.14 -17.40
CA PRO A 32 -2.68 -3.05 -18.44
C PRO A 32 -1.47 -3.86 -17.96
N LYS A 33 -1.35 -5.08 -18.44
CA LYS A 33 -0.22 -5.93 -18.08
C LYS A 33 1.10 -5.32 -18.55
N ASN A 34 2.12 -5.37 -17.68
CA ASN A 34 3.48 -4.91 -17.97
C ASN A 34 3.55 -3.44 -18.44
N SER A 35 2.67 -2.58 -17.92
CA SER A 35 2.60 -1.16 -18.28
C SER A 35 3.24 -0.23 -17.24
N LEU A 36 3.70 -0.75 -16.12
CA LEU A 36 4.24 0.03 -15.02
C LEU A 36 5.75 -0.18 -14.88
N ASP A 37 6.48 0.92 -14.71
CA ASP A 37 7.92 0.91 -14.41
C ASP A 37 8.20 0.68 -12.94
N MET A 38 7.35 1.23 -12.06
CA MET A 38 7.45 1.12 -10.61
C MET A 38 6.10 0.77 -9.99
N VAL A 39 6.11 -0.04 -8.95
CA VAL A 39 4.95 -0.22 -8.06
C VAL A 39 5.40 0.10 -6.64
N MET A 40 4.61 0.94 -5.96
CA MET A 40 4.82 1.25 -4.55
C MET A 40 3.82 0.47 -3.69
N ILE A 41 4.31 -0.15 -2.63
CA ILE A 41 3.50 -0.94 -1.69
C ILE A 41 3.68 -0.46 -0.26
N GLY A 42 2.62 -0.55 0.53
CA GLY A 42 2.65 -0.16 1.94
C GLY A 42 1.28 0.15 2.53
N PRO A 43 1.25 0.70 3.74
CA PRO A 43 0.03 1.16 4.39
C PRO A 43 -0.46 2.52 3.85
N SER A 44 -1.28 3.22 4.60
CA SER A 44 -1.96 4.46 4.16
C SER A 44 -1.02 5.59 3.77
N GLU A 45 0.14 5.69 4.38
CA GLU A 45 1.18 6.68 4.05
C GLU A 45 1.59 6.62 2.56
N VAL A 46 1.50 5.45 1.93
CA VAL A 46 1.79 5.29 0.50
C VAL A 46 0.72 5.98 -0.35
N TYR A 47 -0.55 5.65 -0.15
CA TYR A 47 -1.59 6.20 -1.02
C TYR A 47 -1.89 7.67 -0.72
N THR A 48 -1.56 8.18 0.47
CA THR A 48 -1.69 9.62 0.79
C THR A 48 -0.44 10.41 0.40
N GLY A 49 0.74 9.79 0.45
CA GLY A 49 2.02 10.48 0.27
C GLY A 49 2.56 10.47 -1.16
N TYR A 50 2.13 9.57 -2.02
CA TYR A 50 2.66 9.47 -3.38
C TYR A 50 1.56 9.52 -4.43
N ALA A 51 1.61 10.53 -5.29
CA ALA A 51 0.69 10.76 -6.41
C ALA A 51 1.35 10.35 -7.75
N PRO A 52 1.15 9.10 -8.22
CA PRO A 52 1.84 8.58 -9.42
C PRO A 52 1.63 9.42 -10.68
N ALA A 53 0.46 10.04 -10.81
CA ALA A 53 0.15 10.88 -11.96
C ALA A 53 1.02 12.15 -12.03
N LEU A 54 1.38 12.73 -10.88
CA LEU A 54 2.26 13.90 -10.82
C LEU A 54 3.70 13.52 -11.13
N ALA A 55 4.20 12.41 -10.61
CA ALA A 55 5.52 11.88 -10.95
C ALA A 55 5.63 11.52 -12.45
N TRP A 56 4.54 11.02 -13.05
CA TRP A 56 4.51 10.79 -14.49
C TRP A 56 4.52 12.10 -15.29
N GLU A 57 3.75 13.10 -14.89
CA GLU A 57 3.70 14.38 -15.60
C GLU A 57 5.07 15.06 -15.63
N GLU A 58 5.79 15.03 -14.52
CA GLU A 58 7.07 15.72 -14.38
C GLU A 58 8.25 14.93 -14.95
N TYR A 59 8.27 13.62 -14.75
CA TYR A 59 9.43 12.76 -15.08
C TYR A 59 9.13 11.66 -16.10
N GLY A 60 7.88 11.42 -16.45
CA GLY A 60 7.47 10.31 -17.32
C GLY A 60 7.50 8.95 -16.62
N LEU A 61 7.59 8.89 -15.28
CA LEU A 61 7.65 7.65 -14.51
C LEU A 61 6.26 6.98 -14.42
N LYS A 62 6.09 5.85 -15.07
CA LYS A 62 4.85 5.07 -15.02
C LYS A 62 4.79 4.24 -13.75
N SER A 63 4.02 4.67 -12.77
CA SER A 63 3.93 4.04 -11.46
C SER A 63 2.49 3.87 -10.97
N CYS A 64 2.30 3.05 -9.94
CA CYS A 64 1.03 2.84 -9.29
C CYS A 64 1.25 2.47 -7.83
N ASN A 65 0.35 2.90 -6.94
CA ASN A 65 0.30 2.43 -5.57
C ASN A 65 -0.58 1.16 -5.49
N LEU A 66 -0.03 0.09 -4.96
CA LEU A 66 -0.81 -1.04 -4.45
C LEU A 66 -0.66 -1.03 -2.92
N SER A 67 -1.36 -0.10 -2.30
CA SER A 67 -1.31 0.14 -0.87
C SER A 67 -2.68 -0.08 -0.22
N ILE A 68 -2.67 -0.47 1.05
CA ILE A 68 -3.86 -0.89 1.78
C ILE A 68 -3.74 -0.34 3.19
N GLY A 69 -4.79 0.32 3.68
CA GLY A 69 -4.75 0.97 4.99
C GLY A 69 -4.33 0.02 6.11
N ALA A 70 -3.26 0.36 6.81
CA ALA A 70 -2.66 -0.38 7.91
C ALA A 70 -2.30 -1.86 7.59
N VAL A 71 -1.99 -2.16 6.33
CA VAL A 71 -1.60 -3.51 5.91
C VAL A 71 -0.34 -3.98 6.64
N PRO A 72 -0.37 -5.15 7.29
CA PRO A 72 0.79 -5.64 8.00
C PRO A 72 1.83 -6.27 7.07
N CYS A 73 3.09 -6.25 7.50
CA CYS A 73 4.24 -6.69 6.69
C CYS A 73 4.19 -8.17 6.27
N ASN A 74 3.51 -9.04 7.02
CA ASN A 74 3.32 -10.45 6.65
C ASN A 74 2.48 -10.64 5.36
N MET A 75 1.79 -9.60 4.88
CA MET A 75 1.07 -9.62 3.59
C MET A 75 1.96 -9.24 2.40
N TYR A 76 3.12 -8.61 2.62
CA TYR A 76 3.93 -8.02 1.54
C TYR A 76 4.41 -9.04 0.51
N LYS A 77 4.85 -10.22 0.93
CA LYS A 77 5.24 -11.30 0.00
C LYS A 77 4.10 -11.70 -0.92
N SER A 78 2.89 -11.79 -0.40
CA SER A 78 1.68 -12.08 -1.17
C SER A 78 1.35 -10.96 -2.15
N ILE A 79 1.48 -9.70 -1.74
CA ILE A 79 1.28 -8.52 -2.59
C ILE A 79 2.29 -8.51 -3.73
N VAL A 80 3.58 -8.71 -3.43
CA VAL A 80 4.65 -8.80 -4.46
C VAL A 80 4.37 -9.94 -5.44
N THR A 81 3.87 -11.08 -4.96
CA THR A 81 3.48 -12.20 -5.84
C THR A 81 2.41 -11.79 -6.85
N GLU A 82 1.39 -11.03 -6.43
CA GLU A 82 0.37 -10.52 -7.36
C GLU A 82 0.92 -9.45 -8.31
N ILE A 83 1.84 -8.61 -7.83
CA ILE A 83 2.50 -7.60 -8.67
C ILE A 83 3.24 -8.28 -9.83
N VAL A 84 4.10 -9.24 -9.55
CA VAL A 84 4.92 -9.87 -10.61
C VAL A 84 4.13 -10.75 -11.57
N LYS A 85 2.94 -11.23 -11.17
CA LYS A 85 2.01 -11.92 -12.08
C LYS A 85 1.39 -11.00 -13.11
N ARG A 86 1.21 -9.72 -12.80
CA ARG A 86 0.54 -8.74 -13.67
C ARG A 86 1.48 -7.74 -14.32
N GLN A 87 2.50 -7.34 -13.58
CA GLN A 87 3.46 -6.31 -13.97
C GLN A 87 4.87 -6.90 -13.94
N LYS A 88 5.78 -6.25 -14.64
CA LYS A 88 7.22 -6.51 -14.56
C LYS A 88 7.91 -5.20 -14.17
N PRO A 89 7.66 -4.70 -12.96
CA PRO A 89 8.22 -3.41 -12.58
C PRO A 89 9.75 -3.49 -12.57
N LYS A 90 10.39 -2.41 -13.01
CA LYS A 90 11.84 -2.26 -12.95
C LYS A 90 12.30 -1.97 -11.53
N LEU A 91 11.41 -1.37 -10.71
CA LEU A 91 11.64 -1.06 -9.31
C LEU A 91 10.40 -1.36 -8.48
N LEU A 92 10.59 -2.01 -7.33
CA LEU A 92 9.62 -2.05 -6.24
C LEU A 92 10.02 -1.03 -5.18
N LEU A 93 9.11 -0.11 -4.86
CA LEU A 93 9.27 0.77 -3.72
C LEU A 93 8.40 0.26 -2.58
N ILE A 94 9.02 -0.05 -1.45
CA ILE A 94 8.38 -0.71 -0.31
C ILE A 94 8.43 0.22 0.89
N ASN A 95 7.26 0.59 1.43
CA ASN A 95 7.20 1.37 2.66
C ASN A 95 7.70 0.52 3.83
N ALA A 96 8.68 1.05 4.57
CA ALA A 96 9.35 0.36 5.66
C ALA A 96 8.57 0.43 6.98
N SER A 97 7.63 1.37 7.15
CA SER A 97 6.88 1.57 8.40
C SER A 97 6.11 0.33 8.83
N ALA A 98 5.62 -0.49 7.88
CA ALA A 98 4.94 -1.74 8.20
C ALA A 98 5.78 -2.77 8.96
N PHE A 99 7.11 -2.64 8.96
CA PHE A 99 8.01 -3.53 9.72
C PHE A 99 8.30 -3.04 11.14
N SER A 100 8.06 -1.77 11.42
CA SER A 100 8.35 -1.15 12.71
C SER A 100 7.13 -0.58 13.42
N TYR A 101 6.13 -0.13 12.66
CA TYR A 101 4.97 0.60 13.15
C TYR A 101 3.71 -0.27 13.25
N CYS A 102 3.46 -1.13 12.26
CA CYS A 102 2.25 -1.94 12.19
C CYS A 102 2.40 -3.32 12.87
N ASN A 103 3.23 -3.43 13.89
CA ASN A 103 3.50 -4.72 14.56
C ASN A 103 2.24 -5.36 15.19
N SER A 104 1.33 -4.56 15.73
CA SER A 104 0.06 -5.06 16.30
C SER A 104 -0.89 -5.62 15.25
N ASN A 105 -0.73 -5.23 13.98
CA ASN A 105 -1.64 -5.62 12.90
C ASN A 105 -1.34 -7.02 12.34
N LEU A 106 -0.19 -7.61 12.69
CA LEU A 106 0.20 -8.95 12.22
C LEU A 106 -0.82 -10.04 12.54
N THR A 107 -1.53 -9.88 13.66
CA THR A 107 -2.54 -10.83 14.15
C THR A 107 -3.95 -10.25 14.14
N ASP A 108 -4.16 -9.05 13.60
CA ASP A 108 -5.47 -8.42 13.55
C ASP A 108 -6.24 -8.85 12.30
N GLU A 109 -7.37 -9.54 12.51
CA GLU A 109 -8.21 -10.07 11.44
C GLU A 109 -8.66 -8.98 10.46
N VAL A 110 -8.99 -7.77 10.94
CA VAL A 110 -9.53 -6.70 10.12
C VAL A 110 -8.50 -6.28 9.07
N TYR A 111 -7.25 -6.07 9.45
CA TYR A 111 -6.20 -5.64 8.53
C TYR A 111 -5.74 -6.75 7.59
N LEU A 112 -5.68 -7.99 8.06
CA LEU A 112 -5.39 -9.15 7.21
C LEU A 112 -6.44 -9.34 6.11
N ARG A 113 -7.72 -9.19 6.45
CA ARG A 113 -8.84 -9.36 5.51
C ARG A 113 -8.90 -8.29 4.42
N LYS A 114 -8.43 -7.08 4.69
CA LYS A 114 -8.37 -6.02 3.66
C LYS A 114 -7.65 -6.50 2.39
N TRP A 115 -6.58 -7.27 2.54
CA TRP A 115 -5.87 -7.87 1.42
C TRP A 115 -6.47 -9.21 1.00
N ILE A 116 -6.55 -10.18 1.92
CA ILE A 116 -6.87 -11.58 1.62
C ILE A 116 -8.25 -11.73 0.98
N ASP A 117 -9.27 -11.03 1.48
CA ASP A 117 -10.63 -11.11 0.95
C ASP A 117 -10.74 -10.53 -0.46
N ASN A 118 -9.87 -9.57 -0.81
CA ASN A 118 -9.86 -8.92 -2.12
C ASN A 118 -8.93 -9.58 -3.14
N MET A 119 -8.03 -10.48 -2.72
CA MET A 119 -7.19 -11.26 -3.64
C MET A 119 -8.02 -12.09 -4.62
N PRO A 120 -7.52 -12.34 -5.85
CA PRO A 120 -8.07 -13.38 -6.71
C PRO A 120 -7.94 -14.74 -6.03
N MET A 121 -8.93 -15.63 -6.22
CA MET A 121 -8.78 -17.02 -5.83
C MET A 121 -7.65 -17.66 -6.66
N SER A 122 -6.55 -17.99 -6.00
CA SER A 122 -5.31 -18.43 -6.64
C SER A 122 -4.46 -19.22 -5.66
N GLN A 123 -3.41 -19.89 -6.16
CA GLN A 123 -2.43 -20.56 -5.29
C GLN A 123 -1.82 -19.56 -4.29
N ASN A 124 -1.55 -18.32 -4.69
CA ASN A 124 -1.05 -17.29 -3.79
C ASN A 124 -2.00 -17.04 -2.60
N LYS A 125 -3.32 -16.96 -2.86
CA LYS A 125 -4.30 -16.82 -1.77
C LYS A 125 -4.27 -18.03 -0.83
N LEU A 126 -4.27 -19.25 -1.39
CA LEU A 126 -4.20 -20.47 -0.59
C LEU A 126 -2.93 -20.53 0.29
N ASP A 127 -1.81 -20.14 -0.27
CA ASP A 127 -0.54 -20.14 0.46
C ASP A 127 -0.49 -19.02 1.50
N THR A 128 -1.02 -17.84 1.18
CA THR A 128 -1.13 -16.72 2.13
C THR A 128 -1.97 -17.10 3.35
N VAL A 129 -3.14 -17.71 3.14
CA VAL A 129 -4.01 -18.12 4.26
C VAL A 129 -3.30 -19.15 5.18
N LYS A 130 -2.48 -20.04 4.63
CA LYS A 130 -1.71 -21.00 5.44
C LYS A 130 -0.65 -20.35 6.32
N THR A 131 -0.17 -19.15 5.95
CA THR A 131 0.87 -18.43 6.72
C THR A 131 0.28 -17.53 7.81
N ILE A 132 -1.04 -17.42 7.90
CA ILE A 132 -1.71 -16.59 8.92
C ILE A 132 -1.41 -17.16 10.30
N PRO A 133 -1.03 -16.32 11.27
CA PRO A 133 -0.82 -16.74 12.65
C PRO A 133 -2.07 -17.38 13.24
N LYS A 134 -1.89 -18.41 14.07
CA LYS A 134 -3.01 -19.09 14.75
C LYS A 134 -3.63 -18.28 15.88
N ASN A 135 -2.90 -17.32 16.41
CA ASN A 135 -3.28 -16.45 17.52
C ASN A 135 -3.91 -15.14 17.04
N ILE A 136 -4.77 -15.21 16.04
CA ILE A 136 -5.45 -14.00 15.52
C ILE A 136 -6.33 -13.38 16.60
N ASN A 137 -6.19 -12.07 16.76
CA ASN A 137 -7.07 -11.28 17.61
C ASN A 137 -8.42 -11.12 16.94
N ASN A 138 -9.44 -11.74 17.53
CA ASN A 138 -10.83 -11.61 17.12
C ASN A 138 -11.68 -11.51 18.38
N ASP A 139 -12.60 -10.57 18.41
CA ASP A 139 -13.53 -10.35 19.51
C ASP A 139 -14.54 -11.49 19.66
N ASP A 140 -14.75 -12.33 18.63
CA ASP A 140 -15.66 -13.45 18.65
C ASP A 140 -14.91 -14.79 18.85
N GLU A 141 -14.96 -15.35 20.07
CA GLU A 141 -14.31 -16.62 20.42
C GLU A 141 -14.73 -17.80 19.53
N LYS A 142 -15.94 -17.77 18.96
CA LYS A 142 -16.44 -18.84 18.08
C LYS A 142 -15.78 -18.83 16.70
N VAL A 143 -15.18 -17.70 16.30
CA VAL A 143 -14.53 -17.53 15.00
C VAL A 143 -13.05 -17.94 15.06
N LYS A 144 -12.42 -17.95 16.25
CA LYS A 144 -10.99 -18.31 16.39
C LYS A 144 -10.63 -19.69 15.82
N ASP A 145 -11.52 -20.67 15.98
CA ASP A 145 -11.25 -22.04 15.55
C ASP A 145 -11.42 -22.27 14.04
N ASN A 146 -12.16 -21.39 13.33
CA ASN A 146 -12.50 -21.55 11.91
C ASN A 146 -12.11 -20.37 11.03
N ILE A 147 -11.22 -19.49 11.48
CA ILE A 147 -10.87 -18.27 10.73
C ILE A 147 -10.31 -18.58 9.34
N SER A 148 -9.51 -19.64 9.20
CA SER A 148 -8.95 -20.03 7.91
C SER A 148 -10.04 -20.36 6.90
N ASP A 149 -11.12 -21.03 7.32
CA ASP A 149 -12.23 -21.40 6.43
C ASP A 149 -12.95 -20.14 5.93
N THR A 150 -13.20 -19.17 6.80
CA THR A 150 -13.81 -17.89 6.41
C THR A 150 -12.92 -17.01 5.53
N LEU A 151 -11.59 -17.20 5.59
CA LEU A 151 -10.65 -16.54 4.67
C LEU A 151 -10.64 -17.18 3.27
N TYR A 152 -10.87 -18.51 3.19
CA TYR A 152 -11.07 -19.18 1.90
C TYR A 152 -12.43 -18.84 1.31
N PHE A 153 -13.48 -18.76 2.15
CA PHE A 153 -14.87 -18.51 1.77
C PHE A 153 -15.43 -17.30 2.53
N PRO A 154 -15.12 -16.07 2.10
CA PRO A 154 -15.53 -14.84 2.80
C PRO A 154 -17.03 -14.71 3.01
N LEU A 155 -17.85 -15.37 2.18
CA LEU A 155 -19.31 -15.35 2.31
C LEU A 155 -19.78 -15.85 3.68
N GLU A 156 -19.08 -16.80 4.29
CA GLU A 156 -19.41 -17.31 5.62
C GLU A 156 -19.36 -16.19 6.69
N LYS A 157 -18.38 -15.30 6.61
CA LYS A 157 -18.27 -14.11 7.48
C LYS A 157 -19.29 -13.02 7.11
N TYR A 158 -19.39 -12.73 5.82
CA TYR A 158 -20.10 -11.55 5.33
C TYR A 158 -21.55 -11.80 4.91
N HIS A 159 -22.07 -13.04 5.02
CA HIS A 159 -23.45 -13.35 4.62
C HIS A 159 -24.49 -12.45 5.29
N GLY A 160 -24.24 -12.01 6.54
CA GLY A 160 -25.12 -11.10 7.27
C GLY A 160 -25.31 -9.72 6.64
N ASN A 161 -24.40 -9.32 5.73
CA ASN A 161 -24.44 -8.00 5.06
C ASN A 161 -25.64 -7.88 4.08
N TRP A 162 -26.37 -8.97 3.78
CA TRP A 162 -27.64 -8.86 3.06
C TRP A 162 -28.64 -7.92 3.73
N LYS A 163 -28.49 -7.69 5.04
CA LYS A 163 -29.29 -6.75 5.82
C LYS A 163 -28.92 -5.27 5.55
N ALA A 164 -27.78 -5.00 4.90
CA ALA A 164 -27.32 -3.69 4.51
C ALA A 164 -27.12 -3.63 2.97
N PRO A 165 -28.20 -3.77 2.18
CA PRO A 165 -28.10 -3.95 0.73
C PRO A 165 -27.45 -2.76 0.01
N GLU A 166 -27.56 -1.55 0.55
CA GLU A 166 -26.93 -0.35 -0.03
C GLU A 166 -25.41 -0.44 0.03
N ALA A 167 -24.82 -0.88 1.17
CA ALA A 167 -23.38 -1.06 1.31
C ALA A 167 -22.85 -2.16 0.37
N VAL A 168 -23.59 -3.26 0.24
CA VAL A 168 -23.27 -4.35 -0.69
C VAL A 168 -23.31 -3.85 -2.14
N TYR A 169 -24.37 -3.14 -2.51
CA TYR A 169 -24.54 -2.59 -3.86
C TYR A 169 -23.42 -1.57 -4.18
N THR A 170 -23.14 -0.64 -3.28
CA THR A 170 -22.09 0.36 -3.45
C THR A 170 -20.73 -0.31 -3.66
N SER A 171 -20.38 -1.27 -2.81
CA SER A 171 -19.12 -2.01 -2.92
C SER A 171 -19.03 -2.80 -4.24
N PHE A 172 -20.12 -3.41 -4.68
CA PHE A 172 -20.17 -4.12 -5.96
C PHE A 172 -19.99 -3.18 -7.15
N VAL A 173 -20.72 -2.05 -7.16
CA VAL A 173 -20.64 -1.04 -8.24
C VAL A 173 -19.26 -0.43 -8.31
N THR A 174 -18.67 -0.07 -7.17
CA THR A 174 -17.30 0.49 -7.12
C THR A 174 -16.29 -0.50 -7.71
N ARG A 175 -16.32 -1.77 -7.32
CA ARG A 175 -15.44 -2.80 -7.90
C ARG A 175 -15.61 -2.96 -9.41
N ALA A 176 -16.86 -3.00 -9.86
CA ALA A 176 -17.17 -3.12 -11.30
C ALA A 176 -16.67 -1.89 -12.06
N TYR A 177 -16.91 -0.70 -11.53
CA TYR A 177 -16.45 0.56 -12.10
C TYR A 177 -14.93 0.59 -12.22
N MET A 178 -14.18 0.25 -11.16
CA MET A 178 -12.73 0.23 -11.17
C MET A 178 -12.19 -0.74 -12.23
N ARG A 179 -12.79 -1.93 -12.34
CA ARG A 179 -12.39 -2.90 -13.38
C ARG A 179 -12.66 -2.46 -14.81
N LEU A 180 -13.76 -1.73 -15.02
CA LEU A 180 -14.18 -1.30 -16.36
C LEU A 180 -13.54 0.04 -16.77
N SER A 181 -13.02 0.82 -15.82
CA SER A 181 -12.45 2.15 -16.08
C SER A 181 -11.10 2.11 -16.82
N GLY A 182 -10.50 0.93 -16.96
CA GLY A 182 -9.23 0.75 -17.70
C GLY A 182 -7.99 1.27 -16.97
N GLY A 183 -7.99 1.26 -15.67
CA GLY A 183 -6.94 1.72 -14.78
C GLY A 183 -7.49 2.63 -13.68
N GLY A 184 -7.00 2.50 -12.47
CA GLY A 184 -7.40 3.36 -11.35
C GLY A 184 -7.20 4.83 -11.72
N TYR A 185 -8.22 5.65 -11.53
CA TYR A 185 -8.18 7.05 -11.97
C TYR A 185 -7.01 7.83 -11.40
N LEU A 186 -6.67 7.58 -10.14
CA LEU A 186 -5.61 8.26 -9.42
C LEU A 186 -4.38 7.37 -9.26
N LYS A 187 -4.33 6.23 -9.92
CA LYS A 187 -3.22 5.27 -9.83
C LYS A 187 -2.92 4.81 -8.40
N GLY A 188 -3.96 4.74 -7.57
CA GLY A 188 -3.84 4.40 -6.15
C GLY A 188 -3.47 5.57 -5.24
N PHE A 189 -3.58 6.81 -5.69
CA PHE A 189 -3.45 7.99 -4.84
C PHE A 189 -4.78 8.38 -4.21
N TYR A 190 -4.75 8.75 -2.94
CA TYR A 190 -5.88 9.30 -2.20
C TYR A 190 -5.43 10.60 -1.53
N SER A 191 -6.00 11.73 -1.95
CA SER A 191 -5.66 13.03 -1.39
C SER A 191 -6.27 13.20 -0.01
N LYS A 192 -5.46 13.52 0.99
CA LYS A 192 -5.92 14.05 2.26
C LYS A 192 -5.93 15.57 2.23
N THR A 193 -6.92 16.14 2.89
CA THR A 193 -7.04 17.59 3.13
C THR A 193 -6.77 17.87 4.60
N GLY A 194 -6.40 19.10 4.89
CA GLY A 194 -6.08 19.56 6.24
C GLY A 194 -4.60 19.91 6.38
N ILE A 195 -4.32 20.64 7.44
CA ILE A 195 -2.96 21.08 7.81
C ILE A 195 -2.87 20.99 9.32
N THR A 196 -1.90 20.21 9.81
CA THR A 196 -1.67 20.04 11.26
C THR A 196 -1.03 21.26 11.90
N GLY A 197 -0.24 22.02 11.14
CA GLY A 197 0.45 23.22 11.63
C GLY A 197 1.74 22.95 12.42
N GLY A 198 2.31 21.75 12.27
CA GLY A 198 3.63 21.41 12.80
C GLY A 198 3.60 20.71 14.19
N ARG A 199 4.78 20.28 14.62
CA ARG A 199 4.98 19.50 15.86
C ARG A 199 4.48 20.20 17.13
N ASP A 200 4.65 21.51 17.21
CA ASP A 200 4.17 22.29 18.36
C ASP A 200 2.63 22.24 18.46
N ASN A 201 1.95 22.26 17.32
CA ASN A 201 0.51 22.12 17.26
C ASN A 201 0.05 20.69 17.61
N LEU A 202 0.78 19.66 17.17
CA LEU A 202 0.50 18.27 17.57
C LEU A 202 0.52 18.11 19.08
N ALA A 203 1.51 18.67 19.76
CA ALA A 203 1.58 18.66 21.23
C ALA A 203 0.35 19.35 21.87
N ASN A 204 -0.07 20.48 21.32
CA ASN A 204 -1.21 21.25 21.83
C ASN A 204 -2.56 20.50 21.68
N ILE A 205 -2.71 19.68 20.66
CA ILE A 205 -3.91 18.86 20.41
C ILE A 205 -3.80 17.45 20.99
N GLY A 206 -2.74 17.16 21.75
CA GLY A 206 -2.54 15.87 22.43
C GLY A 206 -2.13 14.72 21.49
N GLN A 207 -1.60 15.02 20.32
CA GLN A 207 -1.08 14.00 19.39
C GLN A 207 0.36 13.61 19.73
N PRO A 208 0.83 12.41 19.34
CA PRO A 208 2.20 11.99 19.54
C PRO A 208 3.19 12.95 18.88
N THR A 209 4.22 13.36 19.62
CA THR A 209 5.32 14.18 19.10
C THR A 209 6.62 13.40 18.96
N LYS A 210 6.66 12.20 19.52
CA LYS A 210 7.81 11.28 19.46
C LYS A 210 7.35 9.86 19.22
N GLU A 211 8.15 9.11 18.50
CA GLU A 211 7.87 7.76 18.07
C GLU A 211 9.12 6.89 18.16
N ALA A 212 8.97 5.64 18.54
CA ALA A 212 10.04 4.65 18.54
C ALA A 212 9.81 3.66 17.40
N TYR A 213 10.84 3.44 16.59
CA TYR A 213 10.82 2.45 15.52
C TYR A 213 11.41 1.13 16.02
N VAL A 214 10.54 0.17 16.30
CA VAL A 214 10.93 -1.12 16.88
C VAL A 214 10.77 -2.24 15.84
N LEU A 215 11.88 -2.86 15.46
CA LEU A 215 11.86 -4.07 14.62
C LEU A 215 11.80 -5.32 15.51
N THR A 216 10.60 -5.91 15.65
CA THR A 216 10.42 -7.17 16.36
C THR A 216 11.08 -8.33 15.62
N ASP A 217 11.37 -9.44 16.32
CA ASP A 217 11.95 -10.61 15.68
C ASP A 217 11.03 -11.21 14.61
N GLU A 218 9.73 -11.13 14.82
CA GLU A 218 8.74 -11.57 13.84
C GLU A 218 8.77 -10.71 12.58
N CYS A 219 8.72 -9.38 12.71
CA CYS A 219 8.82 -8.45 11.58
C CYS A 219 10.17 -8.56 10.86
N ARG A 220 11.25 -8.80 11.60
CA ARG A 220 12.58 -9.10 11.05
C ARG A 220 12.56 -10.34 10.15
N ALA A 221 11.88 -11.40 10.59
CA ALA A 221 11.75 -12.62 9.81
C ALA A 221 10.97 -12.37 8.50
N TYR A 222 9.85 -11.63 8.56
CA TYR A 222 9.09 -11.25 7.38
C TYR A 222 9.88 -10.35 6.42
N LEU A 223 10.69 -9.41 6.94
CA LEU A 223 11.56 -8.58 6.11
C LEU A 223 12.57 -9.44 5.34
N LYS A 224 13.28 -10.31 6.04
CA LYS A 224 14.27 -11.22 5.41
C LYS A 224 13.61 -12.16 4.39
N GLU A 225 12.44 -12.70 4.71
CA GLU A 225 11.67 -13.54 3.79
C GLU A 225 11.29 -12.76 2.52
N LEU A 226 10.81 -11.54 2.66
CA LEU A 226 10.41 -10.68 1.53
C LEU A 226 11.60 -10.37 0.62
N LEU A 227 12.72 -9.92 1.18
CA LEU A 227 13.90 -9.55 0.41
C LEU A 227 14.53 -10.77 -0.29
N SER A 228 14.61 -11.91 0.42
CA SER A 228 15.02 -13.19 -0.18
C SER A 228 14.10 -13.58 -1.34
N TYR A 229 12.78 -13.36 -1.19
CA TYR A 229 11.81 -13.66 -2.23
C TYR A 229 11.98 -12.73 -3.44
N CYS A 230 12.21 -11.44 -3.23
CA CYS A 230 12.51 -10.50 -4.31
C CYS A 230 13.76 -10.90 -5.09
N ASN A 231 14.84 -11.33 -4.40
CA ASN A 231 16.04 -11.87 -5.04
C ASN A 231 15.74 -13.14 -5.86
N LYS A 232 14.97 -14.07 -5.31
CA LYS A 232 14.56 -15.30 -6.02
C LYS A 232 13.72 -15.00 -7.28
N LEU A 233 12.94 -13.93 -7.27
CA LEU A 233 12.17 -13.48 -8.43
C LEU A 233 13.03 -12.72 -9.46
N GLY A 234 14.29 -12.41 -9.16
CA GLY A 234 15.17 -11.63 -10.02
C GLY A 234 14.78 -10.15 -10.11
N ILE A 235 14.12 -9.59 -9.09
CA ILE A 235 13.78 -8.16 -9.06
C ILE A 235 15.06 -7.37 -8.83
N LYS A 236 15.44 -6.59 -9.84
CA LYS A 236 16.76 -5.94 -9.86
C LYS A 236 16.85 -4.79 -8.85
N HIS A 237 15.80 -3.99 -8.71
CA HIS A 237 15.78 -2.83 -7.85
C HIS A 237 14.63 -2.92 -6.86
N VAL A 238 14.96 -2.88 -5.58
CA VAL A 238 14.04 -2.71 -4.47
C VAL A 238 14.56 -1.54 -3.63
N LEU A 239 13.69 -0.57 -3.39
CA LEU A 239 13.96 0.54 -2.48
C LEU A 239 12.99 0.45 -1.30
N LEU A 240 13.51 0.24 -0.10
CA LEU A 240 12.73 0.44 1.12
C LEU A 240 12.76 1.93 1.46
N LEU A 241 11.58 2.47 1.71
CA LEU A 241 11.38 3.88 2.07
C LEU A 241 10.72 3.97 3.44
N GLN A 242 11.40 4.60 4.41
CA GLN A 242 10.73 5.11 5.60
C GLN A 242 10.12 6.47 5.24
N PRO A 243 8.78 6.62 5.29
CA PRO A 243 8.13 7.85 4.88
C PRO A 243 8.37 9.01 5.85
N PRO A 244 8.10 10.25 5.43
CA PRO A 244 8.07 11.39 6.33
C PRO A 244 7.02 11.23 7.42
N HIS A 245 7.39 11.57 8.65
CA HIS A 245 6.47 11.66 9.79
C HIS A 245 6.66 13.00 10.48
N GLU A 246 5.58 13.64 10.89
CA GLU A 246 5.62 14.91 11.63
C GLU A 246 6.17 14.70 13.05
N THR A 247 6.08 13.48 13.58
CA THR A 247 6.68 13.10 14.86
C THR A 247 8.19 12.93 14.75
N GLN A 248 8.91 13.25 15.83
CA GLN A 248 10.35 12.99 15.92
C GLN A 248 10.61 11.52 16.24
N ALA A 249 11.67 10.95 15.66
CA ALA A 249 12.15 9.64 16.06
C ALA A 249 12.75 9.70 17.48
N ALA A 250 12.12 9.04 18.44
CA ALA A 250 12.65 8.89 19.81
C ALA A 250 13.75 7.82 19.87
N ASP A 251 13.62 6.76 19.05
CA ASP A 251 14.59 5.68 18.89
C ASP A 251 14.56 5.19 17.44
N LYS A 252 15.69 5.24 16.76
CA LYS A 252 15.88 4.79 15.38
C LYS A 252 16.49 3.40 15.22
N SER A 253 16.80 2.72 16.32
CA SER A 253 17.50 1.43 16.26
C SER A 253 16.81 0.39 15.38
N GLY A 254 15.48 0.41 15.32
CA GLY A 254 14.72 -0.46 14.42
C GLY A 254 14.91 -0.11 12.94
N LEU A 255 14.97 1.19 12.61
CA LEU A 255 15.23 1.62 11.23
C LEU A 255 16.64 1.27 10.77
N GLU A 256 17.66 1.47 11.64
CA GLU A 256 19.05 1.10 11.37
C GLU A 256 19.16 -0.42 11.10
N GLN A 257 18.42 -1.24 11.82
CA GLN A 257 18.38 -2.68 11.58
C GLN A 257 17.67 -3.02 10.25
N ILE A 258 16.57 -2.33 9.91
CA ILE A 258 15.88 -2.50 8.62
C ILE A 258 16.82 -2.14 7.48
N GLU A 259 17.53 -1.00 7.58
CA GLU A 259 18.53 -0.58 6.61
C GLU A 259 19.64 -1.62 6.44
N SER A 260 20.26 -2.04 7.56
CA SER A 260 21.34 -3.04 7.54
C SER A 260 20.90 -4.33 6.83
N ILE A 261 19.73 -4.87 7.19
CA ILE A 261 19.18 -6.06 6.56
C ILE A 261 18.92 -5.82 5.08
N THR A 262 18.35 -4.67 4.70
CA THR A 262 18.04 -4.36 3.31
C THR A 262 19.30 -4.35 2.45
N ARG A 263 20.38 -3.75 2.95
CA ARG A 263 21.69 -3.69 2.29
C ARG A 263 22.37 -5.05 2.20
N GLU A 264 22.22 -5.92 3.21
CA GLU A 264 22.72 -7.31 3.16
C GLU A 264 22.13 -8.09 1.97
N TYR A 265 20.89 -7.81 1.58
CA TYR A 265 20.25 -8.42 0.41
C TYR A 265 20.57 -7.70 -0.91
N GLY A 266 21.41 -6.66 -0.88
CA GLY A 266 21.83 -5.91 -2.08
C GLY A 266 20.81 -4.88 -2.56
N TYR A 267 19.92 -4.42 -1.69
CA TYR A 267 18.88 -3.44 -1.99
C TYR A 267 19.10 -2.10 -1.28
N ASP A 268 18.36 -1.08 -1.69
CA ASP A 268 18.52 0.28 -1.19
C ASP A 268 17.52 0.60 -0.08
N PHE A 269 17.94 1.51 0.81
CA PHE A 269 17.11 2.06 1.88
C PHE A 269 17.20 3.59 1.87
N LEU A 270 16.04 4.25 2.03
CA LEU A 270 15.90 5.69 2.14
C LEU A 270 15.09 6.05 3.40
N ASP A 271 15.72 6.77 4.33
CA ASP A 271 15.06 7.28 5.52
C ASP A 271 14.64 8.74 5.31
N LEU A 272 13.32 8.98 5.27
CA LEU A 272 12.74 10.32 5.27
C LEU A 272 12.02 10.64 6.60
N SER A 273 12.27 9.88 7.67
CA SER A 273 11.55 10.09 8.95
C SER A 273 11.90 11.41 9.65
N THR A 274 13.04 12.02 9.35
CA THR A 274 13.51 13.24 10.03
C THR A 274 13.94 14.36 9.11
N ASP A 275 14.68 14.05 8.04
CA ASP A 275 15.32 15.07 7.19
C ASP A 275 14.52 15.38 5.91
N TYR A 276 13.21 15.07 5.93
CA TYR A 276 12.32 15.23 4.78
C TYR A 276 12.24 16.68 4.26
N GLU A 277 12.42 17.68 5.13
CA GLU A 277 12.43 19.08 4.72
C GLU A 277 13.64 19.40 3.83
N SER A 278 14.84 19.01 4.26
CA SER A 278 16.06 19.21 3.49
C SER A 278 16.18 18.32 2.26
N ILE A 279 15.64 17.09 2.33
CA ILE A 279 15.76 16.08 1.27
C ILE A 279 14.68 16.27 0.20
N ALA A 280 13.41 16.42 0.61
CA ALA A 280 12.25 16.44 -0.28
C ALA A 280 11.48 17.78 -0.27
N GLY A 281 11.95 18.77 0.51
CA GLY A 281 11.32 20.09 0.63
C GLY A 281 9.94 20.06 1.30
N ILE A 282 9.65 19.01 2.08
CA ILE A 282 8.38 18.84 2.79
C ILE A 282 8.36 19.71 4.03
N ASP A 283 7.41 20.63 4.11
CA ASP A 283 7.25 21.60 5.20
C ASP A 283 6.43 21.00 6.35
N ASP A 284 7.07 20.89 7.52
CA ASP A 284 6.47 20.37 8.74
C ASP A 284 5.17 21.12 9.15
N SER A 285 5.13 22.42 8.92
CA SER A 285 4.01 23.27 9.33
C SER A 285 2.82 23.29 8.36
N HIS A 286 3.00 22.73 7.16
CA HIS A 286 2.02 22.90 6.08
C HIS A 286 1.65 21.62 5.32
N ASP A 287 2.55 20.65 5.22
CA ASP A 287 2.43 19.57 4.25
C ASP A 287 1.86 18.25 4.82
N PHE A 288 1.46 18.26 6.11
CA PHE A 288 0.83 17.12 6.77
C PHE A 288 -0.66 17.34 7.02
N ALA A 289 -1.46 16.32 6.80
CA ALA A 289 -2.88 16.28 7.14
C ALA A 289 -3.12 15.81 8.58
N ASP A 290 -2.26 14.94 9.07
CA ASP A 290 -2.12 14.45 10.44
C ASP A 290 -0.67 14.02 10.68
N PHE A 291 -0.33 13.51 11.86
CA PHE A 291 1.07 13.25 12.25
C PHE A 291 1.80 12.19 11.39
N GLU A 292 1.08 11.36 10.65
CA GLU A 292 1.63 10.27 9.82
C GLU A 292 1.27 10.37 8.34
N HIS A 293 0.37 11.28 7.95
CA HIS A 293 -0.07 11.35 6.56
C HIS A 293 0.20 12.73 5.95
N LEU A 294 0.84 12.73 4.81
CA LEU A 294 0.97 13.93 3.99
C LEU A 294 -0.40 14.36 3.44
N ASN A 295 -0.58 15.67 3.32
CA ASN A 295 -1.68 16.24 2.56
C ASN A 295 -1.32 16.36 1.06
N ALA A 296 -2.19 16.99 0.26
CA ALA A 296 -1.97 17.15 -1.17
C ALA A 296 -0.64 17.87 -1.51
N TYR A 297 -0.25 18.86 -0.70
CA TYR A 297 0.99 19.62 -0.92
C TYR A 297 2.23 18.77 -0.63
N GLY A 298 2.24 18.06 0.50
CA GLY A 298 3.32 17.14 0.86
C GLY A 298 3.43 15.98 -0.14
N ALA A 299 2.30 15.43 -0.56
CA ALA A 299 2.25 14.39 -1.57
C ALA A 299 2.83 14.83 -2.92
N GLN A 300 2.57 16.07 -3.34
CA GLN A 300 3.17 16.63 -4.56
C GLN A 300 4.71 16.68 -4.45
N LYS A 301 5.23 17.20 -3.35
CA LYS A 301 6.67 17.33 -3.11
C LYS A 301 7.35 15.95 -3.05
N LEU A 302 6.78 15.00 -2.29
CA LEU A 302 7.30 13.64 -2.22
C LEU A 302 7.25 12.94 -3.58
N SER A 303 6.20 13.16 -4.38
CA SER A 303 6.08 12.57 -5.72
C SER A 303 7.12 13.10 -6.68
N SER A 304 7.40 14.41 -6.64
CA SER A 304 8.48 15.03 -7.42
C SER A 304 9.83 14.48 -7.01
N TYR A 305 10.12 14.40 -5.71
CA TYR A 305 11.38 13.85 -5.19
C TYR A 305 11.59 12.39 -5.63
N ILE A 306 10.59 11.51 -5.43
CA ILE A 306 10.68 10.10 -5.83
C ILE A 306 10.80 9.97 -7.35
N GLY A 307 10.04 10.75 -8.12
CA GLY A 307 10.14 10.77 -9.58
C GLY A 307 11.54 11.12 -10.07
N ASN A 308 12.13 12.16 -9.50
CA ASN A 308 13.51 12.57 -9.77
C ASN A 308 14.51 11.47 -9.40
N LEU A 309 14.42 10.93 -8.19
CA LEU A 309 15.27 9.84 -7.70
C LEU A 309 15.25 8.63 -8.63
N VAL A 310 14.06 8.15 -8.98
CA VAL A 310 13.89 6.94 -9.78
C VAL A 310 14.38 7.13 -11.21
N VAL A 311 14.08 8.27 -11.82
CA VAL A 311 14.51 8.52 -13.21
C VAL A 311 16.00 8.80 -13.30
N ASN A 312 16.57 9.60 -12.39
CA ASN A 312 17.95 10.05 -12.50
C ASN A 312 18.97 9.10 -11.86
N GLN A 313 18.64 8.45 -10.74
CA GLN A 313 19.58 7.52 -10.09
C GLN A 313 19.43 6.08 -10.59
N TYR A 314 18.21 5.59 -10.81
CA TYR A 314 17.99 4.24 -11.33
C TYR A 314 17.91 4.18 -12.85
N GLY A 315 17.83 5.32 -13.54
CA GLY A 315 17.68 5.37 -15.00
C GLY A 315 16.36 4.78 -15.50
N ILE A 316 15.34 4.76 -14.66
CA ILE A 316 14.06 4.11 -14.95
C ILE A 316 13.10 5.12 -15.55
N LYS A 317 12.93 5.03 -16.87
CA LYS A 317 11.97 5.81 -17.65
C LYS A 317 11.45 4.98 -18.81
N SER A 318 10.21 5.19 -19.20
CA SER A 318 9.60 4.56 -20.38
C SER A 318 8.77 5.59 -21.15
N ASP A 319 8.83 5.50 -22.47
CA ASP A 319 7.99 6.33 -23.33
C ASP A 319 6.50 5.99 -23.15
N THR A 320 5.68 7.01 -23.24
CA THR A 320 4.22 6.91 -23.15
C THR A 320 3.62 7.43 -24.45
N THR A 321 2.90 6.59 -25.19
CA THR A 321 2.36 6.94 -26.51
C THR A 321 0.91 6.46 -26.67
N GLY A 322 0.23 7.02 -27.67
CA GLY A 322 -1.10 6.58 -28.08
C GLY A 322 -2.15 6.62 -26.97
N SER A 323 -2.92 5.55 -26.81
CA SER A 323 -3.98 5.46 -25.80
C SER A 323 -3.47 5.45 -24.36
N GLU A 324 -2.22 5.07 -24.16
CA GLU A 324 -1.58 5.12 -22.84
C GLU A 324 -1.37 6.57 -22.40
N LEU A 325 -0.90 7.44 -23.31
CA LEU A 325 -0.75 8.87 -23.05
C LEU A 325 -2.05 9.51 -22.55
N SER A 326 -3.15 9.29 -23.30
CA SER A 326 -4.46 9.84 -22.91
C SER A 326 -4.95 9.37 -21.55
N ARG A 327 -4.59 8.13 -21.13
CA ARG A 327 -4.94 7.64 -19.80
C ARG A 327 -4.16 8.35 -18.70
N TRP A 328 -2.87 8.58 -18.91
CA TRP A 328 -2.03 9.30 -17.96
C TRP A 328 -2.44 10.77 -17.84
N GLU A 329 -2.67 11.46 -18.97
CA GLU A 329 -3.18 12.84 -18.99
C GLU A 329 -4.51 12.99 -18.22
N LYS A 330 -5.40 12.00 -18.39
CA LYS A 330 -6.67 11.96 -17.65
C LYS A 330 -6.44 11.79 -16.14
N SER A 331 -5.49 10.97 -15.73
CA SER A 331 -5.14 10.79 -14.32
C SER A 331 -4.54 12.07 -13.75
N VAL A 332 -3.64 12.75 -14.45
CA VAL A 332 -3.08 14.06 -14.07
C VAL A 332 -4.18 15.09 -13.87
N LYS A 333 -5.05 15.23 -14.88
CA LYS A 333 -6.16 16.22 -14.81
C LYS A 333 -7.08 16.00 -13.61
N ARG A 334 -7.24 14.75 -13.16
CA ARG A 334 -8.05 14.42 -11.99
C ARG A 334 -7.30 14.65 -10.69
N THR A 335 -6.04 14.24 -10.62
CA THR A 335 -5.19 14.47 -9.44
C THR A 335 -5.06 15.95 -9.12
N LYS A 336 -4.91 16.81 -10.14
CA LYS A 336 -4.83 18.28 -9.96
C LYS A 336 -6.13 18.96 -9.53
N LYS A 337 -7.24 18.24 -9.45
CA LYS A 337 -8.52 18.77 -8.97
C LYS A 337 -8.79 18.48 -7.50
N LEU A 338 -7.94 17.70 -6.88
CA LEU A 338 -8.01 17.35 -5.46
C LEU A 338 -7.27 18.38 -4.62
#